data_1b190a06ce7bca6335fec64398e9c5db
#
_entry.id   1b190a06ce7bca6335fec64398e9c5db
#
_cell.length_a   1.000
_cell.length_b   1.000
_cell.length_c   1.000
_cell.angle_alpha   90.00
_cell.angle_beta   90.00
_cell.angle_gamma   90.00
#
_symmetry.space_group_name_H-M   'P 1'
#
loop_
_entity.id
_entity.type
_entity.pdbx_description
1 polymer ?
#
loop_
_entity_poly.entity_id
_entity_poly.type
_entity_poly.pdbx_seq_one_letter_code
_entity_poly.pdbx_strand_id
1 'polypeptide(L)'
;MAVKIDKLLTPNRVKLDLIDRKILHDLQINGRITNVELAGRVGISAPPCLRRVRALEKAGFIRGYYADLEPKSLGYNVKVFAQIGLHSQSEPDLVAFEKLVSSWPEVRDCHMLAGEVDFLLKIVAQDWETYQNFVTEKLTSAPNVANVKSALTIRASKQEPGVPVQTDEYQG
;
A
#
# COMPACT_ATOMS: atom_id res chain seq x y z
N MET A 1 14.15 -16.86 -13.63
CA MET A 1 13.28 -17.87 -12.96
C MET A 1 11.87 -17.28 -12.91
N ALA A 2 10.89 -17.86 -13.60
CA ALA A 2 9.56 -17.27 -13.66
C ALA A 2 8.86 -17.48 -12.32
N VAL A 3 8.71 -16.42 -11.53
CA VAL A 3 7.79 -16.38 -10.39
C VAL A 3 6.43 -16.81 -10.94
N LYS A 4 5.80 -17.81 -10.31
CA LYS A 4 4.43 -18.20 -10.65
C LYS A 4 3.47 -17.03 -10.37
N ILE A 5 3.36 -16.12 -11.32
CA ILE A 5 2.45 -14.97 -11.32
C ILE A 5 0.98 -15.42 -11.20
N ASP A 6 0.66 -16.66 -11.60
CA ASP A 6 -0.70 -17.24 -11.54
C ASP A 6 -1.36 -17.23 -10.15
N LYS A 7 -0.59 -17.34 -9.05
CA LYS A 7 -1.15 -17.29 -7.70
C LYS A 7 -1.51 -15.86 -7.24
N LEU A 8 -0.90 -14.85 -7.86
CA LEU A 8 -1.17 -13.43 -7.57
C LEU A 8 -2.42 -12.91 -8.33
N LEU A 9 -2.87 -13.63 -9.36
CA LEU A 9 -3.91 -13.18 -10.29
C LEU A 9 -5.25 -13.87 -10.13
N THR A 10 -5.45 -14.77 -9.16
CA THR A 10 -6.77 -15.35 -8.88
C THR A 10 -7.55 -14.44 -7.93
N PRO A 11 -8.47 -13.59 -8.45
CA PRO A 11 -9.32 -12.82 -7.57
C PRO A 11 -10.22 -13.79 -6.80
N ASN A 12 -10.28 -13.60 -5.48
CA ASN A 12 -11.29 -14.23 -4.65
C ASN A 12 -12.65 -13.72 -5.16
N ARG A 13 -13.36 -14.54 -6.00
CA ARG A 13 -14.59 -14.15 -6.68
C ARG A 13 -15.80 -14.16 -5.71
N VAL A 14 -15.72 -13.40 -4.63
CA VAL A 14 -16.94 -12.97 -3.94
C VAL A 14 -17.59 -11.94 -4.85
N LYS A 15 -18.78 -12.27 -5.38
CA LYS A 15 -19.50 -11.38 -6.29
C LYS A 15 -20.04 -10.19 -5.50
N LEU A 16 -19.39 -9.04 -5.61
CA LEU A 16 -19.86 -7.78 -5.02
C LEU A 16 -21.07 -7.28 -5.80
N ASP A 17 -22.16 -6.96 -5.10
CA ASP A 17 -23.27 -6.22 -5.67
C ASP A 17 -22.99 -4.70 -5.73
N LEU A 18 -23.91 -3.94 -6.30
CA LEU A 18 -23.79 -2.50 -6.45
C LEU A 18 -23.70 -1.79 -5.07
N ILE A 19 -24.46 -2.28 -4.09
CA ILE A 19 -24.45 -1.70 -2.74
C ILE A 19 -23.10 -1.95 -2.06
N ASP A 20 -22.53 -3.14 -2.17
CA ASP A 20 -21.20 -3.47 -1.64
C ASP A 20 -20.12 -2.56 -2.25
N ARG A 21 -20.20 -2.30 -3.56
CA ARG A 21 -19.28 -1.38 -4.27
C ARG A 21 -19.42 0.05 -3.77
N LYS A 22 -20.63 0.55 -3.59
CA LYS A 22 -20.89 1.88 -3.02
C LYS A 22 -20.36 2.00 -1.59
N ILE A 23 -20.56 0.96 -0.77
CA ILE A 23 -20.01 0.89 0.60
C ILE A 23 -18.47 1.00 0.56
N LEU A 24 -17.80 0.19 -0.27
CA LEU A 24 -16.34 0.20 -0.40
C LEU A 24 -15.83 1.55 -0.90
N HIS A 25 -16.50 2.14 -1.90
CA HIS A 25 -16.17 3.46 -2.42
C HIS A 25 -16.24 4.55 -1.33
N ASP A 26 -17.35 4.63 -0.59
CA ASP A 26 -17.55 5.66 0.41
C ASP A 26 -16.60 5.49 1.61
N LEU A 27 -16.36 4.24 2.05
CA LEU A 27 -15.40 3.95 3.11
C LEU A 27 -13.94 4.25 2.70
N GLN A 28 -13.58 4.08 1.43
CA GLN A 28 -12.26 4.41 0.91
C GLN A 28 -12.01 5.93 0.94
N ILE A 29 -13.06 6.74 0.68
CA ILE A 29 -12.98 8.21 0.72
C ILE A 29 -13.02 8.72 2.17
N ASN A 30 -13.87 8.14 3.00
CA ASN A 30 -14.04 8.54 4.39
C ASN A 30 -14.21 7.32 5.31
N GLY A 31 -13.08 6.80 5.80
CA GLY A 31 -13.08 5.66 6.74
C GLY A 31 -13.68 5.97 8.11
N ARG A 32 -14.02 7.24 8.41
CA ARG A 32 -14.68 7.66 9.66
C ARG A 32 -16.19 7.92 9.54
N ILE A 33 -16.76 7.68 8.36
CA ILE A 33 -18.22 7.82 8.14
C ILE A 33 -18.97 6.92 9.13
N THR A 34 -20.04 7.44 9.72
CA THR A 34 -20.87 6.63 10.60
C THR A 34 -21.69 5.62 9.80
N ASN A 35 -22.07 4.50 10.44
CA ASN A 35 -22.89 3.50 9.75
C ASN A 35 -24.26 4.04 9.31
N VAL A 36 -24.80 5.03 10.04
CA VAL A 36 -26.09 5.67 9.70
C VAL A 36 -25.94 6.52 8.43
N GLU A 37 -24.88 7.34 8.36
CA GLU A 37 -24.60 8.15 7.17
C GLU A 37 -24.28 7.29 5.96
N LEU A 38 -23.46 6.25 6.14
CA LEU A 38 -23.11 5.31 5.07
C LEU A 38 -24.38 4.63 4.53
N ALA A 39 -25.24 4.14 5.41
CA ALA A 39 -26.51 3.52 5.04
C ALA A 39 -27.40 4.47 4.21
N GLY A 40 -27.49 5.73 4.62
CA GLY A 40 -28.21 6.78 3.88
C GLY A 40 -27.62 7.02 2.48
N ARG A 41 -26.29 7.07 2.34
CA ARG A 41 -25.62 7.27 1.05
C ARG A 41 -25.83 6.11 0.08
N VAL A 42 -25.78 4.88 0.58
CA VAL A 42 -25.94 3.68 -0.27
C VAL A 42 -27.42 3.25 -0.44
N GLY A 43 -28.37 3.97 0.18
CA GLY A 43 -29.80 3.77 -0.03
C GLY A 43 -30.39 2.56 0.70
N ILE A 44 -29.86 2.18 1.88
CA ILE A 44 -30.37 1.10 2.70
C ILE A 44 -30.49 1.53 4.19
N SER A 45 -31.15 0.73 5.02
CA SER A 45 -31.20 0.98 6.46
C SER A 45 -29.91 0.59 7.18
N ALA A 46 -29.64 1.18 8.35
CA ALA A 46 -28.38 1.03 9.08
C ALA A 46 -28.05 -0.44 9.50
N PRO A 47 -29.01 -1.28 9.96
CA PRO A 47 -28.67 -2.66 10.34
C PRO A 47 -28.15 -3.52 9.18
N PRO A 48 -28.78 -3.58 7.99
CA PRO A 48 -28.21 -4.32 6.85
C PRO A 48 -26.92 -3.69 6.35
N CYS A 49 -26.72 -2.38 6.42
CA CYS A 49 -25.48 -1.72 6.08
C CYS A 49 -24.31 -2.26 6.94
N LEU A 50 -24.48 -2.23 8.27
CA LEU A 50 -23.48 -2.73 9.20
C LEU A 50 -23.15 -4.21 8.95
N ARG A 51 -24.15 -5.04 8.65
CA ARG A 51 -23.94 -6.45 8.32
C ARG A 51 -23.09 -6.62 7.06
N ARG A 52 -23.32 -5.79 6.03
CA ARG A 52 -22.52 -5.81 4.78
C ARG A 52 -21.08 -5.35 5.04
N VAL A 53 -20.87 -4.26 5.76
CA VAL A 53 -19.52 -3.79 6.13
C VAL A 53 -18.74 -4.91 6.81
N ARG A 54 -19.31 -5.56 7.83
CA ARG A 54 -18.67 -6.68 8.54
C ARG A 54 -18.39 -7.89 7.62
N ALA A 55 -19.27 -8.15 6.66
CA ALA A 55 -19.04 -9.20 5.68
C ALA A 55 -17.87 -8.88 4.73
N LEU A 56 -17.74 -7.61 4.30
CA LEU A 56 -16.64 -7.13 3.47
C LEU A 56 -15.30 -7.13 4.22
N GLU A 57 -15.30 -6.76 5.49
CA GLU A 57 -14.15 -6.90 6.39
C GLU A 57 -13.72 -8.36 6.54
N LYS A 58 -14.65 -9.24 6.87
CA LYS A 58 -14.38 -10.67 7.02
C LYS A 58 -13.90 -11.33 5.73
N ALA A 59 -14.40 -10.86 4.59
CA ALA A 59 -13.99 -11.36 3.26
C ALA A 59 -12.64 -10.76 2.80
N GLY A 60 -12.03 -9.83 3.56
CA GLY A 60 -10.73 -9.22 3.26
C GLY A 60 -10.75 -8.12 2.20
N PHE A 61 -11.93 -7.63 1.78
CA PHE A 61 -12.03 -6.45 0.90
C PHE A 61 -11.60 -5.19 1.63
N ILE A 62 -11.87 -5.08 2.92
CA ILE A 62 -11.40 -4.01 3.80
C ILE A 62 -10.29 -4.58 4.67
N ARG A 63 -9.06 -4.12 4.47
CA ARG A 63 -7.88 -4.58 5.22
C ARG A 63 -7.66 -3.81 6.53
N GLY A 64 -8.26 -2.62 6.65
CA GLY A 64 -8.12 -1.75 7.81
C GLY A 64 -8.56 -0.32 7.52
N TYR A 65 -8.59 0.49 8.58
CA TYR A 65 -8.90 1.91 8.54
C TYR A 65 -7.71 2.66 9.13
N TYR A 66 -7.14 3.60 8.37
CA TYR A 66 -5.94 4.33 8.76
C TYR A 66 -6.16 5.82 8.61
N ALA A 67 -5.56 6.60 9.53
CA ALA A 67 -5.47 8.03 9.34
C ALA A 67 -4.37 8.34 8.31
N ASP A 68 -4.66 9.20 7.34
CA ASP A 68 -3.65 9.80 6.50
C ASP A 68 -3.06 11.00 7.25
N LEU A 69 -1.78 10.92 7.58
CA LEU A 69 -1.09 11.92 8.39
C LEU A 69 -0.26 12.84 7.50
N GLU A 70 -0.25 14.14 7.80
CA GLU A 70 0.63 15.10 7.12
C GLU A 70 2.08 14.90 7.58
N PRO A 71 2.98 14.35 6.74
CA PRO A 71 4.34 14.02 7.16
C PRO A 71 5.14 15.23 7.61
N LYS A 72 4.98 16.36 6.94
CA LYS A 72 5.72 17.61 7.26
C LYS A 72 5.37 18.13 8.65
N SER A 73 4.10 18.03 9.04
CA SER A 73 3.64 18.41 10.38
C SER A 73 4.23 17.54 11.49
N LEU A 74 4.73 16.35 11.13
CA LEU A 74 5.42 15.41 12.01
C LEU A 74 6.96 15.46 11.86
N GLY A 75 7.48 16.45 11.12
CA GLY A 75 8.90 16.64 10.92
C GLY A 75 9.52 15.81 9.79
N TYR A 76 8.74 15.04 9.03
CA TYR A 76 9.24 14.25 7.89
C TYR A 76 9.17 15.05 6.59
N ASN A 77 10.28 15.74 6.26
CA ASN A 77 10.34 16.64 5.11
C ASN A 77 10.84 15.96 3.82
N VAL A 78 11.46 14.79 3.95
CA VAL A 78 12.08 14.07 2.85
C VAL A 78 11.31 12.78 2.58
N LYS A 79 10.89 12.59 1.31
CA LYS A 79 10.30 11.36 0.78
C LYS A 79 11.14 10.92 -0.41
N VAL A 80 11.63 9.68 -0.38
CA VAL A 80 12.48 9.11 -1.42
C VAL A 80 11.89 7.79 -1.88
N PHE A 81 11.95 7.55 -3.19
CA PHE A 81 11.79 6.22 -3.77
C PHE A 81 13.17 5.64 -4.06
N ALA A 82 13.52 4.55 -3.40
CA ALA A 82 14.79 3.86 -3.60
C ALA A 82 14.55 2.56 -4.37
N GLN A 83 15.24 2.42 -5.50
CA GLN A 83 15.30 1.20 -6.29
C GLN A 83 16.49 0.38 -5.82
N ILE A 84 16.23 -0.89 -5.51
CA ILE A 84 17.22 -1.81 -4.95
C ILE A 84 17.45 -2.95 -5.92
N GLY A 85 18.74 -3.19 -6.23
CA GLY A 85 19.16 -4.42 -6.90
C GLY A 85 19.92 -5.32 -5.92
N LEU A 86 19.66 -6.62 -5.98
CA LEU A 86 20.31 -7.63 -5.18
C LEU A 86 21.37 -8.38 -5.99
N HIS A 87 22.40 -8.92 -5.32
CA HIS A 87 23.38 -9.83 -5.96
C HIS A 87 22.77 -11.19 -6.29
N SER A 88 21.88 -11.68 -5.43
CA SER A 88 21.18 -12.96 -5.60
C SER A 88 19.67 -12.75 -5.45
N GLN A 89 18.93 -13.33 -6.39
CA GLN A 89 17.46 -13.32 -6.46
C GLN A 89 16.88 -14.69 -6.08
N SER A 90 17.59 -15.44 -5.24
CA SER A 90 17.05 -16.69 -4.70
C SER A 90 15.88 -16.39 -3.76
N GLU A 91 14.89 -17.26 -3.70
CA GLU A 91 13.71 -17.06 -2.82
C GLU A 91 14.10 -16.80 -1.35
N PRO A 92 15.08 -17.54 -0.76
CA PRO A 92 15.54 -17.23 0.60
C PRO A 92 16.12 -15.82 0.75
N ASP A 93 16.88 -15.34 -0.25
CA ASP A 93 17.51 -14.02 -0.21
C ASP A 93 16.46 -12.90 -0.36
N LEU A 94 15.47 -13.08 -1.22
CA LEU A 94 14.35 -12.15 -1.37
C LEU A 94 13.56 -12.03 -0.07
N VAL A 95 13.18 -13.15 0.54
CA VAL A 95 12.44 -13.18 1.81
C VAL A 95 13.27 -12.58 2.97
N ALA A 96 14.58 -12.84 2.99
CA ALA A 96 15.47 -12.27 4.01
C ALA A 96 15.53 -10.74 3.90
N PHE A 97 15.61 -10.20 2.69
CA PHE A 97 15.60 -8.76 2.44
C PHE A 97 14.25 -8.13 2.83
N GLU A 98 13.12 -8.71 2.43
CA GLU A 98 11.78 -8.25 2.80
C GLU A 98 11.60 -8.18 4.32
N LYS A 99 12.04 -9.22 5.04
CA LYS A 99 11.99 -9.27 6.51
C LYS A 99 12.86 -8.19 7.14
N LEU A 100 14.07 -7.97 6.62
CA LEU A 100 14.97 -6.94 7.10
C LEU A 100 14.37 -5.55 6.93
N VAL A 101 13.91 -5.23 5.73
CA VAL A 101 13.31 -3.93 5.39
C VAL A 101 12.03 -3.65 6.18
N SER A 102 11.22 -4.69 6.43
CA SER A 102 10.00 -4.57 7.25
C SER A 102 10.28 -4.17 8.71
N SER A 103 11.51 -4.32 9.19
CA SER A 103 11.92 -3.89 10.53
C SER A 103 12.31 -2.40 10.61
N TRP A 104 12.46 -1.72 9.49
CA TRP A 104 12.90 -0.32 9.42
C TRP A 104 11.70 0.63 9.39
N PRO A 105 11.49 1.45 10.43
CA PRO A 105 10.35 2.37 10.49
C PRO A 105 10.38 3.46 9.44
N GLU A 106 11.56 3.80 8.92
CA GLU A 106 11.75 4.77 7.84
C GLU A 106 11.16 4.29 6.51
N VAL A 107 11.09 2.97 6.30
CA VAL A 107 10.51 2.35 5.10
C VAL A 107 9.00 2.22 5.28
N ARG A 108 8.25 2.90 4.42
CA ARG A 108 6.79 2.94 4.49
C ARG A 108 6.12 2.00 3.50
N ASP A 109 6.76 1.73 2.37
CA ASP A 109 6.32 0.74 1.39
C ASP A 109 7.53 -0.02 0.87
N CYS A 110 7.36 -1.31 0.63
CA CYS A 110 8.34 -2.19 -0.02
C CYS A 110 7.59 -3.04 -1.06
N HIS A 111 8.00 -2.90 -2.31
CA HIS A 111 7.42 -3.64 -3.43
C HIS A 111 8.50 -4.44 -4.14
N MET A 112 8.34 -5.76 -4.23
CA MET A 112 9.13 -6.58 -5.13
C MET A 112 8.63 -6.34 -6.57
N LEU A 113 9.55 -6.12 -7.48
CA LEU A 113 9.26 -5.79 -8.87
C LEU A 113 9.68 -6.91 -9.81
N ALA A 114 8.97 -7.08 -10.90
CA ALA A 114 9.39 -7.88 -12.03
C ALA A 114 9.99 -6.93 -13.08
N GLY A 115 11.33 -6.81 -13.13
CA GLY A 115 12.01 -5.87 -14.04
C GLY A 115 13.51 -5.81 -13.79
N GLU A 116 14.12 -4.67 -14.12
CA GLU A 116 15.56 -4.42 -13.98
C GLU A 116 16.03 -4.27 -12.53
N VAL A 117 15.12 -3.98 -11.62
CA VAL A 117 15.40 -3.82 -10.19
C VAL A 117 14.52 -4.77 -9.39
N ASP A 118 15.03 -5.25 -8.26
CA ASP A 118 14.33 -6.26 -7.47
C ASP A 118 13.28 -5.64 -6.55
N PHE A 119 13.58 -4.49 -5.93
CA PHE A 119 12.65 -3.83 -5.00
C PHE A 119 12.54 -2.33 -5.23
N LEU A 120 11.36 -1.80 -4.95
CA LEU A 120 11.09 -0.37 -4.82
C LEU A 120 10.64 -0.09 -3.39
N LEU A 121 11.39 0.77 -2.71
CA LEU A 121 11.09 1.23 -1.35
C LEU A 121 10.58 2.66 -1.39
N LYS A 122 9.57 2.96 -0.57
CA LYS A 122 9.20 4.34 -0.21
C LYS A 122 9.73 4.61 1.19
N ILE A 123 10.62 5.59 1.29
CA ILE A 123 11.34 5.94 2.51
C ILE A 123 10.98 7.38 2.90
N VAL A 124 10.79 7.62 4.21
CA VAL A 124 10.60 8.95 4.77
C VAL A 124 11.70 9.25 5.77
N ALA A 125 12.18 10.50 5.76
CA ALA A 125 13.20 10.98 6.68
C ALA A 125 12.89 12.43 7.10
N GLN A 126 13.46 12.86 8.22
CA GLN A 126 13.28 14.22 8.71
C GLN A 126 13.93 15.24 7.77
N ASP A 127 15.14 14.93 7.32
CA ASP A 127 15.95 15.74 6.40
C ASP A 127 16.81 14.86 5.49
N TRP A 128 17.59 15.51 4.64
CA TRP A 128 18.47 14.81 3.70
C TRP A 128 19.64 14.10 4.38
N GLU A 129 20.20 14.66 5.45
CA GLU A 129 21.30 14.06 6.20
C GLU A 129 20.84 12.74 6.86
N THR A 130 19.68 12.76 7.51
CA THR A 130 19.05 11.56 8.09
C THR A 130 18.82 10.47 7.04
N TYR A 131 18.39 10.87 5.83
CA TYR A 131 18.24 9.92 4.73
C TYR A 131 19.58 9.34 4.28
N GLN A 132 20.62 10.17 4.12
CA GLN A 132 21.96 9.71 3.73
C GLN A 132 22.54 8.73 4.75
N ASN A 133 22.39 9.01 6.04
CA ASN A 133 22.82 8.11 7.11
C ASN A 133 22.08 6.77 7.03
N PHE A 134 20.76 6.80 6.83
CA PHE A 134 19.97 5.59 6.61
C PHE A 134 20.49 4.76 5.43
N VAL A 135 20.78 5.40 4.29
CA VAL A 135 21.31 4.69 3.11
C VAL A 135 22.66 4.06 3.43
N THR A 136 23.58 4.80 4.03
CA THR A 136 24.95 4.35 4.30
C THR A 136 25.00 3.25 5.37
N GLU A 137 24.30 3.46 6.48
CA GLU A 137 24.40 2.59 7.65
C GLU A 137 23.52 1.34 7.55
N LYS A 138 22.36 1.45 6.90
CA LYS A 138 21.39 0.37 6.84
C LYS A 138 21.25 -0.22 5.45
N LEU A 139 20.95 0.60 4.44
CA LEU A 139 20.50 0.11 3.16
C LEU A 139 21.63 -0.49 2.30
N THR A 140 22.75 0.24 2.14
CA THR A 140 23.91 -0.26 1.39
C THR A 140 24.74 -1.27 2.17
N SER A 141 24.62 -1.28 3.50
CA SER A 141 25.26 -2.26 4.37
C SER A 141 24.43 -3.54 4.54
N ALA A 142 23.20 -3.56 4.01
CA ALA A 142 22.35 -4.73 4.11
C ALA A 142 22.91 -5.91 3.30
N PRO A 143 22.81 -7.13 3.84
CA PRO A 143 23.26 -8.33 3.12
C PRO A 143 22.58 -8.43 1.75
N ASN A 144 23.35 -8.87 0.75
CA ASN A 144 22.89 -9.11 -0.62
C ASN A 144 22.49 -7.86 -1.42
N VAL A 145 22.57 -6.64 -0.89
CA VAL A 145 22.30 -5.42 -1.67
C VAL A 145 23.47 -5.15 -2.62
N ALA A 146 23.19 -5.12 -3.91
CA ALA A 146 24.16 -4.87 -4.98
C ALA A 146 24.24 -3.39 -5.34
N ASN A 147 23.09 -2.73 -5.42
CA ASN A 147 23.01 -1.31 -5.77
C ASN A 147 21.74 -0.65 -5.20
N VAL A 148 21.84 0.66 -5.01
CA VAL A 148 20.74 1.52 -4.56
C VAL A 148 20.68 2.74 -5.47
N LYS A 149 19.50 3.01 -6.07
CA LYS A 149 19.24 4.22 -6.85
C LYS A 149 18.14 5.01 -6.17
N SER A 150 18.46 6.20 -5.66
CA SER A 150 17.53 7.06 -4.93
C SER A 150 16.91 8.12 -5.83
N ALA A 151 15.59 8.28 -5.74
CA ALA A 151 14.85 9.35 -6.41
C ALA A 151 14.10 10.17 -5.36
N LEU A 152 14.57 11.40 -5.13
CA LEU A 152 13.92 12.34 -4.21
C LEU A 152 12.60 12.85 -4.79
N THR A 153 11.52 12.76 -4.01
CA THR A 153 10.22 13.29 -4.41
C THR A 153 10.21 14.82 -4.24
N ILE A 154 10.06 15.54 -5.35
CA ILE A 154 9.93 16.99 -5.33
C ILE A 154 8.51 17.38 -4.89
N ARG A 155 7.50 16.73 -5.46
CA ARG A 155 6.07 16.90 -5.11
C ARG A 155 5.27 15.67 -5.47
N ALA A 156 4.20 15.39 -4.72
CA ALA A 156 3.18 14.44 -5.12
C ALA A 156 2.11 15.17 -5.92
N SER A 157 1.94 14.84 -7.20
CA SER A 157 0.91 15.47 -8.05
C SER A 157 -0.47 14.83 -7.87
N LYS A 158 -0.50 13.57 -7.45
CA LYS A 158 -1.72 12.81 -7.12
C LYS A 158 -1.40 11.78 -6.05
N GLN A 159 -2.24 11.72 -5.04
CA GLN A 159 -2.18 10.71 -3.99
C GLN A 159 -3.61 10.42 -3.54
N GLU A 160 -4.17 9.34 -4.05
CA GLU A 160 -5.49 8.86 -3.68
C GLU A 160 -5.38 7.49 -3.00
N PRO A 161 -6.15 7.22 -1.95
CA PRO A 161 -6.12 5.93 -1.28
C PRO A 161 -6.75 4.84 -2.14
N GLY A 162 -6.28 3.61 -1.97
CA GLY A 162 -6.91 2.39 -2.46
C GLY A 162 -6.92 2.22 -3.97
N VAL A 163 -8.06 1.85 -4.52
CA VAL A 163 -8.26 1.49 -5.94
C VAL A 163 -9.54 2.12 -6.49
N PRO A 164 -9.65 2.36 -7.81
CA PRO A 164 -10.90 2.84 -8.39
C PRO A 164 -12.00 1.77 -8.24
N VAL A 165 -13.00 2.06 -7.43
CA VAL A 165 -14.18 1.20 -7.24
C VAL A 165 -15.28 1.69 -8.15
N GLN A 166 -15.70 0.86 -9.12
CA GLN A 166 -16.80 1.17 -10.02
C GLN A 166 -18.13 1.08 -9.27
N THR A 167 -18.88 2.19 -9.25
CA THR A 167 -20.18 2.32 -8.56
C THR A 167 -21.37 2.36 -9.50
N ASP A 168 -21.13 2.33 -10.81
CA ASP A 168 -22.19 2.27 -11.83
C ASP A 168 -22.47 0.83 -12.24
N GLU A 169 -23.70 0.55 -12.67
CA GLU A 169 -24.01 -0.72 -13.29
C GLU A 169 -23.21 -0.85 -14.60
N TYR A 170 -22.54 -1.99 -14.74
CA TYR A 170 -21.86 -2.34 -15.98
C TYR A 170 -22.94 -2.36 -17.10
N GLN A 171 -22.97 -1.32 -17.92
CA GLN A 171 -23.59 -1.41 -19.24
C GLN A 171 -22.63 -2.22 -20.10
N GLY A 172 -22.80 -3.56 -20.06
CA GLY A 172 -22.06 -4.52 -20.87
C GLY A 172 -22.58 -4.59 -22.28
#